data_7ae253baef79f51339a86671330118e6
#
_entry.id   7ae253baef79f51339a86671330118e6
#
_cell.length_a   1.000
_cell.length_b   1.000
_cell.length_c   1.000
_cell.angle_alpha   90.00
_cell.angle_beta   90.00
_cell.angle_gamma   90.00
#
_symmetry.space_group_name_H-M   'P 1'
#
loop_
_entity.id
_entity.type
_entity.pdbx_description
1 polymer ?
#
loop_
_entity_poly.entity_id
_entity_poly.type
_entity_poly.pdbx_seq_one_letter_code
_entity_poly.pdbx_strand_id
1 'polypeptide(L)'
;EMGKQHNVPVAALVGAKQHAVKQAEAGVDIIVASGTEGGGHCGSVSTMVLVPEIRRALKAYGDVPILAAGGICTGEQMAGIMAMGADGIWCASVFLPTSDSETSDNIKEKMVAASSSHTVRSKSRTGKHSRQLTSPWVEAWENKDAPEPLPMPLQTMVSEPALKKVADQAAIGHEGAKQLETYWVGQGIGLVNETISAGQTVQKFKEEFIDSYERINGFFSD
;
A
#
# COMPACT_ATOMS: atom_id res chain seq x y z
N GLU A 1 16.13 14.82 -14.20
CA GLU A 1 16.69 15.38 -15.47
C GLU A 1 16.12 14.67 -16.70
N MET A 2 16.20 13.33 -16.79
CA MET A 2 15.72 12.54 -17.94
C MET A 2 14.22 12.76 -18.22
N GLY A 3 13.35 12.74 -17.21
CA GLY A 3 11.92 13.00 -17.38
C GLY A 3 11.64 14.37 -18.03
N LYS A 4 12.31 15.41 -17.54
CA LYS A 4 12.17 16.76 -18.10
C LYS A 4 12.67 16.86 -19.54
N GLN A 5 13.78 16.17 -19.88
CA GLN A 5 14.30 16.15 -21.25
C GLN A 5 13.33 15.53 -22.25
N HIS A 6 12.51 14.57 -21.80
CA HIS A 6 11.55 13.85 -22.64
C HIS A 6 10.09 14.23 -22.38
N ASN A 7 9.85 15.29 -21.60
CA ASN A 7 8.52 15.76 -21.22
C ASN A 7 7.65 14.65 -20.58
N VAL A 8 8.27 13.80 -19.75
CA VAL A 8 7.62 12.72 -19.01
C VAL A 8 7.53 13.12 -17.53
N PRO A 9 6.32 13.24 -16.95
CA PRO A 9 6.15 13.54 -15.54
C PRO A 9 6.79 12.47 -14.65
N VAL A 10 7.43 12.90 -13.57
CA VAL A 10 8.10 12.02 -12.60
C VAL A 10 7.35 12.08 -11.27
N ALA A 11 6.90 10.93 -10.78
CA ALA A 11 6.32 10.78 -9.47
C ALA A 11 7.33 10.17 -8.48
N ALA A 12 7.36 10.67 -7.24
CA ALA A 12 8.20 10.12 -6.18
C ALA A 12 7.36 9.63 -4.99
N LEU A 13 7.54 8.36 -4.63
CA LEU A 13 6.93 7.75 -3.45
C LEU A 13 7.76 8.07 -2.21
N VAL A 14 7.10 8.66 -1.20
CA VAL A 14 7.73 9.14 0.02
C VAL A 14 6.95 8.69 1.26
N GLY A 15 7.65 8.31 2.32
CA GLY A 15 7.06 7.91 3.60
C GLY A 15 7.30 8.92 4.74
N ALA A 16 7.80 10.12 4.44
CA ALA A 16 8.05 11.17 5.43
C ALA A 16 8.05 12.55 4.78
N LYS A 17 7.67 13.59 5.54
CA LYS A 17 7.62 14.99 5.11
C LYS A 17 8.97 15.47 4.52
N GLN A 18 10.07 15.21 5.21
CA GLN A 18 11.40 15.63 4.75
C GLN A 18 11.80 15.01 3.40
N HIS A 19 11.30 13.80 3.10
CA HIS A 19 11.52 13.17 1.81
C HIS A 19 10.71 13.90 0.73
N ALA A 20 9.46 14.29 1.02
CA ALA A 20 8.63 15.04 0.09
C ALA A 20 9.26 16.40 -0.27
N VAL A 21 9.73 17.14 0.73
CA VAL A 21 10.44 18.42 0.52
C VAL A 21 11.66 18.23 -0.37
N LYS A 22 12.51 17.26 -0.06
CA LYS A 22 13.70 16.95 -0.86
C LYS A 22 13.37 16.59 -2.32
N GLN A 23 12.28 15.87 -2.56
CA GLN A 23 11.85 15.53 -3.91
C GLN A 23 11.28 16.76 -4.66
N ALA A 24 10.53 17.62 -3.98
CA ALA A 24 10.05 18.87 -4.56
C ALA A 24 11.22 19.81 -4.94
N GLU A 25 12.22 19.93 -4.07
CA GLU A 25 13.47 20.67 -4.36
C GLU A 25 14.22 20.11 -5.57
N ALA A 26 14.18 18.79 -5.76
CA ALA A 26 14.76 18.14 -6.92
C ALA A 26 13.92 18.30 -8.21
N GLY A 27 12.74 18.91 -8.10
CA GLY A 27 11.84 19.21 -9.21
C GLY A 27 11.06 18.00 -9.70
N VAL A 28 10.63 17.12 -8.78
CA VAL A 28 9.69 16.03 -9.05
C VAL A 28 8.30 16.63 -9.28
N ASP A 29 7.56 16.09 -10.24
CA ASP A 29 6.28 16.64 -10.68
C ASP A 29 5.11 16.20 -9.79
N ILE A 30 5.18 15.02 -9.17
CA ILE A 30 4.10 14.46 -8.35
C ILE A 30 4.70 13.81 -7.10
N ILE A 31 4.12 14.08 -5.94
CA ILE A 31 4.46 13.38 -4.69
C ILE A 31 3.43 12.30 -4.39
N VAL A 32 3.89 11.06 -4.17
CA VAL A 32 3.06 9.96 -3.68
C VAL A 32 3.34 9.76 -2.20
N ALA A 33 2.45 10.25 -1.35
CA ALA A 33 2.58 10.19 0.11
C ALA A 33 2.10 8.82 0.62
N SER A 34 3.04 7.94 0.97
CA SER A 34 2.75 6.56 1.41
C SER A 34 2.87 6.42 2.92
N GLY A 35 1.73 6.28 3.59
CA GLY A 35 1.67 6.07 5.03
C GLY A 35 2.00 4.65 5.47
N THR A 36 2.04 4.46 6.81
CA THR A 36 2.40 3.20 7.45
C THR A 36 1.45 2.05 7.13
N GLU A 37 0.22 2.33 6.70
CA GLU A 37 -0.82 1.36 6.33
C GLU A 37 -0.56 0.71 4.97
N GLY A 38 0.40 1.24 4.19
CA GLY A 38 0.74 0.75 2.86
C GLY A 38 1.36 -0.65 2.87
N GLY A 39 1.11 -1.42 1.83
CA GLY A 39 1.79 -2.70 1.55
C GLY A 39 3.20 -2.47 1.02
N GLY A 40 4.09 -3.44 1.24
CA GLY A 40 5.51 -3.29 0.89
C GLY A 40 6.23 -2.33 1.82
N HIS A 41 7.32 -1.74 1.34
CA HIS A 41 8.09 -0.77 2.13
C HIS A 41 7.26 0.48 2.41
N CYS A 42 7.05 0.80 3.66
CA CYS A 42 6.26 1.94 4.11
C CYS A 42 6.94 2.70 5.25
N GLY A 43 6.58 3.97 5.39
CA GLY A 43 7.02 4.81 6.51
C GLY A 43 6.44 4.39 7.85
N SER A 44 6.63 5.22 8.87
CA SER A 44 6.09 5.00 10.23
C SER A 44 4.93 5.93 10.58
N VAL A 45 4.66 6.93 9.72
CA VAL A 45 3.58 7.92 9.92
C VAL A 45 2.33 7.42 9.18
N SER A 46 1.16 7.55 9.81
CA SER A 46 -0.09 7.17 9.15
C SER A 46 -0.41 8.08 7.96
N THR A 47 -1.12 7.54 6.97
CA THR A 47 -1.56 8.29 5.78
C THR A 47 -2.36 9.53 6.18
N MET A 48 -3.23 9.39 7.19
CA MET A 48 -4.08 10.45 7.73
C MET A 48 -3.28 11.64 8.29
N VAL A 49 -2.08 11.41 8.83
CA VAL A 49 -1.19 12.45 9.37
C VAL A 49 -0.21 12.94 8.30
N LEU A 50 0.34 12.02 7.51
CA LEU A 50 1.39 12.29 6.54
C LEU A 50 0.91 13.24 5.43
N VAL A 51 -0.28 13.02 4.87
CA VAL A 51 -0.81 13.81 3.75
C VAL A 51 -0.95 15.29 4.11
N PRO A 52 -1.68 15.68 5.18
CA PRO A 52 -1.79 17.10 5.54
C PRO A 52 -0.46 17.71 6.00
N GLU A 53 0.45 16.93 6.57
CA GLU A 53 1.79 17.38 6.93
C GLU A 53 2.61 17.73 5.67
N ILE A 54 2.58 16.88 4.65
CA ILE A 54 3.23 17.11 3.36
C ILE A 54 2.58 18.29 2.64
N ARG A 55 1.25 18.37 2.55
CA ARG A 55 0.54 19.49 1.92
C ARG A 55 0.96 20.85 2.48
N ARG A 56 1.07 20.94 3.81
CA ARG A 56 1.53 22.16 4.46
C ARG A 56 2.99 22.51 4.14
N ALA A 57 3.86 21.50 4.13
CA ALA A 57 5.27 21.69 3.85
C ALA A 57 5.55 22.10 2.40
N LEU A 58 4.75 21.58 1.44
CA LEU A 58 4.95 21.87 0.02
C LEU A 58 4.38 23.21 -0.44
N LYS A 59 3.64 23.96 0.37
CA LYS A 59 3.13 25.30 0.02
C LYS A 59 4.22 26.26 -0.47
N ALA A 60 5.45 26.12 0.02
CA ALA A 60 6.58 26.94 -0.40
C ALA A 60 7.17 26.57 -1.77
N TYR A 61 6.78 25.43 -2.33
CA TYR A 61 7.33 24.86 -3.57
C TYR A 61 6.34 24.92 -4.75
N GLY A 62 5.24 25.65 -4.60
CA GLY A 62 4.20 25.77 -5.61
C GLY A 62 3.11 24.71 -5.47
N ASP A 63 2.35 24.51 -6.55
CA ASP A 63 1.22 23.58 -6.59
C ASP A 63 1.67 22.17 -7.04
N VAL A 64 2.43 21.50 -6.17
CA VAL A 64 2.87 20.12 -6.42
C VAL A 64 1.75 19.15 -6.05
N PRO A 65 1.20 18.36 -7.01
CA PRO A 65 0.17 17.39 -6.74
C PRO A 65 0.61 16.31 -5.75
N ILE A 66 -0.29 15.94 -4.85
CA ILE A 66 -0.07 14.89 -3.85
C ILE A 66 -1.08 13.76 -4.06
N LEU A 67 -0.58 12.57 -4.36
CA LEU A 67 -1.37 11.35 -4.35
C LEU A 67 -1.20 10.65 -3.01
N ALA A 68 -2.29 10.36 -2.33
CA ALA A 68 -2.26 9.61 -1.09
C ALA A 68 -2.16 8.11 -1.36
N ALA A 69 -1.26 7.43 -0.65
CA ALA A 69 -1.04 5.99 -0.74
C ALA A 69 -0.99 5.36 0.66
N GLY A 70 -1.39 4.09 0.74
CA GLY A 70 -1.35 3.33 1.99
C GLY A 70 -2.70 3.19 2.66
N GLY A 71 -3.21 1.97 2.67
CA GLY A 71 -4.45 1.59 3.33
C GLY A 71 -5.74 2.02 2.64
N ILE A 72 -5.66 2.70 1.50
CA ILE A 72 -6.83 3.21 0.77
C ILE A 72 -7.36 2.11 -0.16
N CYS A 73 -8.58 1.64 0.10
CA CYS A 73 -9.26 0.58 -0.63
C CYS A 73 -10.73 0.90 -0.95
N THR A 74 -11.25 2.06 -0.53
CA THR A 74 -12.65 2.46 -0.73
C THR A 74 -12.76 3.92 -1.18
N GLY A 75 -13.89 4.25 -1.80
CA GLY A 75 -14.21 5.62 -2.20
C GLY A 75 -14.43 6.56 -1.03
N GLU A 76 -14.94 6.06 0.11
CA GLU A 76 -15.07 6.87 1.34
C GLU A 76 -13.68 7.31 1.85
N GLN A 77 -12.69 6.38 1.82
CA GLN A 77 -11.32 6.73 2.20
C GLN A 77 -10.72 7.75 1.21
N MET A 78 -11.00 7.60 -0.08
CA MET A 78 -10.59 8.55 -1.11
C MET A 78 -11.17 9.93 -0.83
N ALA A 79 -12.47 10.05 -0.58
CA ALA A 79 -13.13 11.32 -0.25
C ALA A 79 -12.52 11.97 1.00
N GLY A 80 -12.31 11.18 2.06
CA GLY A 80 -11.71 11.65 3.31
C GLY A 80 -10.30 12.18 3.13
N ILE A 81 -9.43 11.47 2.41
CA ILE A 81 -8.04 11.89 2.25
C ILE A 81 -7.89 13.07 1.29
N MET A 82 -8.76 13.19 0.28
CA MET A 82 -8.81 14.36 -0.60
C MET A 82 -9.26 15.60 0.16
N ALA A 83 -10.23 15.50 1.06
CA ALA A 83 -10.62 16.58 1.97
C ALA A 83 -9.46 17.04 2.90
N MET A 84 -8.50 16.15 3.17
CA MET A 84 -7.30 16.44 3.97
C MET A 84 -6.14 17.01 3.15
N GLY A 85 -6.29 17.18 1.84
CA GLY A 85 -5.34 17.85 0.98
C GLY A 85 -4.59 16.98 -0.03
N ALA A 86 -5.02 15.74 -0.26
CA ALA A 86 -4.57 14.98 -1.43
C ALA A 86 -5.32 15.44 -2.69
N ASP A 87 -4.65 15.37 -3.85
CA ASP A 87 -5.26 15.65 -5.15
C ASP A 87 -5.81 14.38 -5.81
N GLY A 88 -5.53 13.23 -5.22
CA GLY A 88 -5.97 11.92 -5.66
C GLY A 88 -5.36 10.81 -4.81
N ILE A 89 -5.51 9.58 -5.28
CA ILE A 89 -5.02 8.39 -4.58
C ILE A 89 -4.10 7.54 -5.47
N TRP A 90 -3.25 6.75 -4.79
CA TRP A 90 -2.41 5.72 -5.41
C TRP A 90 -2.68 4.39 -4.70
N CYS A 91 -3.41 3.50 -5.36
CA CYS A 91 -3.87 2.24 -4.80
C CYS A 91 -3.18 1.04 -5.46
N ALA A 92 -2.89 0.01 -4.67
CA ALA A 92 -2.37 -1.26 -5.15
C ALA A 92 -3.12 -2.45 -4.53
N SER A 93 -3.21 -2.52 -3.20
CA SER A 93 -3.73 -3.68 -2.48
C SER A 93 -5.15 -4.07 -2.86
N VAL A 94 -6.01 -3.11 -3.17
CA VAL A 94 -7.40 -3.35 -3.58
C VAL A 94 -7.50 -4.08 -4.93
N PHE A 95 -6.48 -3.96 -5.79
CA PHE A 95 -6.45 -4.61 -7.10
C PHE A 95 -5.83 -6.01 -7.07
N LEU A 96 -5.11 -6.39 -6.00
CA LEU A 96 -4.47 -7.69 -5.90
C LEU A 96 -5.46 -8.87 -5.89
N PRO A 97 -6.61 -8.83 -5.18
CA PRO A 97 -7.59 -9.91 -5.20
C PRO A 97 -8.61 -9.82 -6.34
N THR A 98 -8.45 -8.90 -7.30
CA THR A 98 -9.36 -8.81 -8.46
C THR A 98 -9.24 -10.02 -9.38
N SER A 99 -10.29 -10.31 -10.16
CA SER A 99 -10.29 -11.38 -11.15
C SER A 99 -9.25 -11.17 -12.26
N ASP A 100 -8.89 -9.91 -12.53
CA ASP A 100 -7.94 -9.55 -13.60
C ASP A 100 -6.47 -9.59 -13.15
N SER A 101 -6.24 -9.78 -11.85
CA SER A 101 -4.89 -9.82 -11.28
C SER A 101 -4.22 -11.19 -11.52
N GLU A 102 -2.92 -11.19 -11.77
CA GLU A 102 -2.07 -12.40 -11.85
C GLU A 102 -1.70 -12.97 -10.47
N THR A 103 -2.19 -12.38 -9.37
CA THR A 103 -2.00 -12.92 -8.02
C THR A 103 -2.60 -14.33 -7.95
N SER A 104 -1.89 -15.27 -7.30
CA SER A 104 -2.36 -16.67 -7.16
C SER A 104 -3.70 -16.74 -6.41
N ASP A 105 -4.54 -17.72 -6.76
CA ASP A 105 -5.86 -17.87 -6.14
C ASP A 105 -5.77 -18.05 -4.63
N ASN A 106 -4.78 -18.81 -4.14
CA ASN A 106 -4.55 -18.96 -2.70
C ASN A 106 -4.27 -17.62 -2.00
N ILE A 107 -3.50 -16.73 -2.62
CA ILE A 107 -3.24 -15.39 -2.08
C ILE A 107 -4.48 -14.50 -2.16
N LYS A 108 -5.26 -14.57 -3.26
CA LYS A 108 -6.54 -13.85 -3.37
C LYS A 108 -7.50 -14.27 -2.26
N GLU A 109 -7.68 -15.57 -2.04
CA GLU A 109 -8.52 -16.12 -0.98
C GLU A 109 -8.07 -15.63 0.41
N LYS A 110 -6.77 -15.67 0.69
CA LYS A 110 -6.21 -15.13 1.94
C LYS A 110 -6.50 -13.63 2.11
N MET A 111 -6.38 -12.85 1.03
CA MET A 111 -6.62 -11.41 1.06
C MET A 111 -8.10 -11.10 1.33
N VAL A 112 -9.01 -11.79 0.67
CA VAL A 112 -10.47 -11.62 0.85
C VAL A 112 -10.92 -12.04 2.25
N ALA A 113 -10.28 -13.06 2.83
CA ALA A 113 -10.54 -13.51 4.20
C ALA A 113 -9.85 -12.66 5.29
N ALA A 114 -8.93 -11.77 4.90
CA ALA A 114 -8.13 -11.02 5.87
C ALA A 114 -8.90 -9.85 6.48
N SER A 115 -8.66 -9.58 7.74
CA SER A 115 -8.96 -8.29 8.37
C SER A 115 -7.74 -7.37 8.31
N SER A 116 -7.91 -6.08 8.61
CA SER A 116 -6.82 -5.10 8.67
C SER A 116 -5.72 -5.49 9.68
N SER A 117 -6.06 -6.26 10.71
CA SER A 117 -5.09 -6.77 11.70
C SER A 117 -4.26 -7.96 11.20
N HIS A 118 -4.66 -8.60 10.09
CA HIS A 118 -3.90 -9.69 9.49
C HIS A 118 -2.76 -9.20 8.59
N THR A 119 -2.24 -8.01 8.85
CA THR A 119 -1.02 -7.51 8.21
C THR A 119 0.00 -7.07 9.24
N VAL A 120 1.26 -7.29 8.96
CA VAL A 120 2.36 -6.93 9.87
C VAL A 120 3.49 -6.21 9.12
N ARG A 121 4.12 -5.25 9.79
CA ARG A 121 5.37 -4.62 9.32
C ARG A 121 6.54 -5.44 9.84
N SER A 122 7.19 -6.16 8.97
CA SER A 122 8.30 -7.05 9.29
C SER A 122 9.55 -6.70 8.46
N LYS A 123 10.72 -7.05 8.99
CA LYS A 123 11.99 -7.03 8.26
C LYS A 123 12.29 -8.37 7.59
N SER A 124 11.49 -9.40 7.81
CA SER A 124 11.71 -10.79 7.40
C SER A 124 12.06 -10.96 5.93
N ARG A 125 11.51 -10.11 5.05
CA ARG A 125 11.65 -10.28 3.61
C ARG A 125 12.83 -9.51 3.00
N THR A 126 13.09 -8.30 3.46
CA THR A 126 14.09 -7.43 2.82
C THR A 126 15.13 -6.84 3.76
N GLY A 127 15.01 -7.06 5.07
CA GLY A 127 15.85 -6.40 6.07
C GLY A 127 15.43 -4.97 6.42
N LYS A 128 14.43 -4.43 5.70
CA LYS A 128 13.73 -3.17 6.03
C LYS A 128 12.27 -3.46 6.32
N HIS A 129 11.66 -2.63 7.16
CA HIS A 129 10.23 -2.76 7.46
C HIS A 129 9.39 -2.68 6.18
N SER A 130 8.66 -3.74 5.90
CA SER A 130 7.67 -3.82 4.84
C SER A 130 6.40 -4.50 5.35
N ARG A 131 5.23 -4.03 4.93
CA ARG A 131 3.96 -4.60 5.35
C ARG A 131 3.53 -5.72 4.41
N GLN A 132 3.12 -6.82 5.02
CA GLN A 132 2.70 -8.03 4.32
C GLN A 132 1.63 -8.77 5.12
N LEU A 133 0.93 -9.73 4.51
CA LEU A 133 0.03 -10.64 5.21
C LEU A 133 0.78 -11.40 6.29
N THR A 134 0.14 -11.58 7.44
CA THR A 134 0.60 -12.53 8.45
C THR A 134 0.58 -13.95 7.90
N SER A 135 1.55 -14.75 8.25
CA SER A 135 1.62 -16.16 7.94
C SER A 135 2.63 -16.83 8.88
N PRO A 136 2.62 -18.16 9.01
CA PRO A 136 3.63 -18.87 9.83
C PRO A 136 5.07 -18.56 9.40
N TRP A 137 5.32 -18.22 8.12
CA TRP A 137 6.61 -17.71 7.67
C TRP A 137 7.01 -16.43 8.39
N VAL A 138 6.11 -15.45 8.43
CA VAL A 138 6.38 -14.15 9.08
C VAL A 138 6.50 -14.31 10.58
N GLU A 139 5.60 -15.09 11.18
CA GLU A 139 5.60 -15.37 12.63
C GLU A 139 6.90 -16.03 13.09
N ALA A 140 7.47 -16.93 12.26
CA ALA A 140 8.76 -17.54 12.56
C ALA A 140 9.90 -16.51 12.62
N TRP A 141 9.88 -15.50 11.76
CA TRP A 141 10.87 -14.40 11.76
C TRP A 141 10.65 -13.38 12.89
N GLU A 142 9.41 -13.16 13.32
CA GLU A 142 9.05 -12.25 14.43
C GLU A 142 9.21 -12.93 15.80
N ASN A 143 9.50 -14.22 15.84
CA ASN A 143 9.76 -14.93 17.09
C ASN A 143 11.02 -14.35 17.76
N LYS A 144 10.95 -14.11 19.08
CA LYS A 144 12.06 -13.58 19.90
C LYS A 144 13.37 -14.41 19.82
N ASP A 145 13.25 -15.70 19.55
CA ASP A 145 14.38 -16.63 19.42
C ASP A 145 14.88 -16.79 17.96
N ALA A 146 14.25 -16.08 17.01
CA ALA A 146 14.69 -16.07 15.62
C ALA A 146 15.96 -15.23 15.44
N PRO A 147 16.78 -15.55 14.44
CA PRO A 147 17.93 -14.72 14.10
C PRO A 147 17.44 -13.35 13.59
N GLU A 148 18.20 -12.30 13.93
CA GLU A 148 17.93 -10.97 13.40
C GLU A 148 18.01 -10.98 11.86
N PRO A 149 17.04 -10.38 11.17
CA PRO A 149 17.09 -10.23 9.72
C PRO A 149 18.33 -9.46 9.27
N LEU A 150 18.99 -9.93 8.21
CA LEU A 150 20.15 -9.25 7.63
C LEU A 150 19.74 -7.87 7.08
N PRO A 151 20.67 -6.90 7.02
CA PRO A 151 20.37 -5.62 6.39
C PRO A 151 20.12 -5.78 4.89
N MET A 152 19.27 -4.91 4.33
CA MET A 152 19.03 -4.85 2.88
C MET A 152 20.34 -4.53 2.13
N PRO A 153 20.66 -5.21 1.00
CA PRO A 153 19.82 -6.19 0.28
C PRO A 153 20.03 -7.65 0.68
N LEU A 154 20.87 -7.95 1.65
CA LEU A 154 21.30 -9.31 1.97
C LEU A 154 20.14 -10.21 2.42
N GLN A 155 19.20 -9.67 3.17
CA GLN A 155 18.01 -10.42 3.61
C GLN A 155 17.19 -10.95 2.42
N THR A 156 17.08 -10.18 1.36
CA THR A 156 16.38 -10.60 0.13
C THR A 156 17.02 -11.83 -0.50
N MET A 157 18.35 -11.95 -0.45
CA MET A 157 19.08 -13.11 -0.98
C MET A 157 18.79 -14.40 -0.19
N VAL A 158 18.38 -14.27 1.08
CA VAL A 158 18.02 -15.41 1.93
C VAL A 158 16.52 -15.73 1.79
N SER A 159 15.67 -14.71 1.82
CA SER A 159 14.22 -14.88 1.90
C SER A 159 13.55 -15.21 0.56
N GLU A 160 13.93 -14.53 -0.53
CA GLU A 160 13.21 -14.67 -1.82
C GLU A 160 13.35 -16.07 -2.44
N PRO A 161 14.52 -16.79 -2.39
CA PRO A 161 14.56 -18.16 -2.88
C PRO A 161 13.67 -19.12 -2.09
N ALA A 162 13.55 -18.91 -0.77
CA ALA A 162 12.68 -19.71 0.08
C ALA A 162 11.19 -19.42 -0.20
N LEU A 163 10.81 -18.14 -0.29
CA LEU A 163 9.44 -17.72 -0.62
C LEU A 163 9.04 -18.17 -2.04
N LYS A 164 9.97 -18.12 -3.00
CA LYS A 164 9.71 -18.67 -4.33
C LYS A 164 9.40 -20.17 -4.26
N LYS A 165 10.19 -20.95 -3.52
CA LYS A 165 9.91 -22.38 -3.33
C LYS A 165 8.56 -22.61 -2.66
N VAL A 166 8.18 -21.79 -1.68
CA VAL A 166 6.87 -21.84 -1.04
C VAL A 166 5.75 -21.60 -2.09
N ALA A 167 5.88 -20.56 -2.90
CA ALA A 167 4.89 -20.24 -3.94
C ALA A 167 4.79 -21.36 -5.00
N ASP A 168 5.93 -21.91 -5.46
CA ASP A 168 5.96 -23.01 -6.43
C ASP A 168 5.26 -24.26 -5.86
N GLN A 169 5.43 -24.58 -4.58
CA GLN A 169 4.76 -25.72 -3.93
C GLN A 169 3.28 -25.46 -3.64
N ALA A 170 2.92 -24.22 -3.28
CA ALA A 170 1.53 -23.84 -3.09
C ALA A 170 0.74 -23.93 -4.41
N ALA A 171 1.34 -23.53 -5.52
CA ALA A 171 0.73 -23.61 -6.86
C ALA A 171 0.38 -25.03 -7.30
N ILE A 172 1.11 -26.04 -6.84
CA ILE A 172 0.80 -27.47 -7.09
C ILE A 172 -0.06 -28.11 -5.99
N GLY A 173 -0.60 -27.31 -5.07
CA GLY A 173 -1.59 -27.76 -4.08
C GLY A 173 -1.02 -28.25 -2.74
N HIS A 174 0.25 -28.00 -2.44
CA HIS A 174 0.82 -28.41 -1.15
C HIS A 174 0.28 -27.53 -0.01
N GLU A 175 -0.56 -28.08 0.86
CA GLU A 175 -1.28 -27.34 1.91
C GLU A 175 -0.38 -26.59 2.89
N GLY A 176 0.72 -27.21 3.34
CA GLY A 176 1.69 -26.51 4.21
C GLY A 176 2.35 -25.32 3.53
N ALA A 177 2.61 -25.40 2.23
CA ALA A 177 3.15 -24.27 1.47
C ALA A 177 2.10 -23.16 1.30
N LYS A 178 0.85 -23.52 1.00
CA LYS A 178 -0.25 -22.52 0.97
C LYS A 178 -0.34 -21.74 2.29
N GLN A 179 -0.20 -22.40 3.43
CA GLN A 179 -0.21 -21.71 4.74
C GLN A 179 0.94 -20.74 4.89
N LEU A 180 2.15 -21.11 4.45
CA LEU A 180 3.36 -20.29 4.54
C LEU A 180 3.36 -19.07 3.63
N GLU A 181 2.60 -19.09 2.52
CA GLU A 181 2.57 -17.96 1.58
C GLU A 181 2.17 -16.66 2.26
N THR A 182 2.92 -15.62 1.94
CA THR A 182 2.66 -14.23 2.31
C THR A 182 2.81 -13.33 1.08
N TYR A 183 2.18 -12.17 1.10
CA TYR A 183 2.25 -11.20 0.01
C TYR A 183 2.26 -9.78 0.57
N TRP A 184 2.90 -8.85 -0.13
CA TRP A 184 2.87 -7.44 0.26
C TRP A 184 1.47 -6.87 0.05
N VAL A 185 0.86 -6.43 1.14
CA VAL A 185 -0.49 -5.87 1.13
C VAL A 185 -0.64 -4.87 2.27
N GLY A 186 -1.40 -3.79 2.03
CA GLY A 186 -1.71 -2.77 3.03
C GLY A 186 -2.87 -3.15 3.95
N GLN A 187 -3.01 -2.41 5.04
CA GLN A 187 -4.08 -2.65 6.03
C GLN A 187 -5.49 -2.48 5.46
N GLY A 188 -5.65 -1.69 4.41
CA GLY A 188 -6.94 -1.53 3.72
C GLY A 188 -7.53 -2.83 3.18
N ILE A 189 -6.74 -3.91 3.10
CA ILE A 189 -7.24 -5.22 2.65
C ILE A 189 -8.43 -5.72 3.47
N GLY A 190 -8.52 -5.35 4.74
CA GLY A 190 -9.68 -5.68 5.58
C GLY A 190 -11.02 -5.07 5.13
N LEU A 191 -11.00 -4.17 4.15
CA LEU A 191 -12.19 -3.59 3.52
C LEU A 191 -12.52 -4.26 2.17
N VAL A 192 -11.72 -5.24 1.73
CA VAL A 192 -11.88 -5.95 0.46
C VAL A 192 -12.35 -7.37 0.75
N ASN A 193 -13.66 -7.59 0.66
CA ASN A 193 -14.31 -8.83 1.10
C ASN A 193 -14.81 -9.71 -0.06
N GLU A 194 -14.48 -9.36 -1.29
CA GLU A 194 -14.94 -10.05 -2.49
C GLU A 194 -13.91 -9.96 -3.62
N THR A 195 -13.95 -10.92 -4.53
CA THR A 195 -13.19 -10.89 -5.77
C THR A 195 -14.09 -10.37 -6.89
N ILE A 196 -13.83 -9.14 -7.35
CA ILE A 196 -14.53 -8.51 -8.48
C ILE A 196 -13.48 -8.09 -9.54
N SER A 197 -13.93 -7.62 -10.70
CA SER A 197 -13.01 -7.12 -11.71
C SER A 197 -12.38 -5.78 -11.32
N ALA A 198 -11.24 -5.45 -11.91
CA ALA A 198 -10.61 -4.15 -11.72
C ALA A 198 -11.54 -2.99 -12.15
N GLY A 199 -12.30 -3.19 -13.22
CA GLY A 199 -13.30 -2.22 -13.69
C GLY A 199 -14.41 -1.99 -12.66
N GLN A 200 -14.95 -3.05 -12.06
CA GLN A 200 -15.95 -2.95 -10.98
C GLN A 200 -15.36 -2.27 -9.74
N THR A 201 -14.11 -2.57 -9.39
CA THR A 201 -13.40 -1.90 -8.30
C THR A 201 -13.34 -0.38 -8.52
N VAL A 202 -12.96 0.07 -9.72
CA VAL A 202 -12.94 1.51 -10.06
C VAL A 202 -14.33 2.12 -10.01
N GLN A 203 -15.37 1.41 -10.47
CA GLN A 203 -16.74 1.90 -10.40
C GLN A 203 -17.21 2.05 -8.96
N LYS A 204 -16.92 1.07 -8.09
CA LYS A 204 -17.22 1.12 -6.66
C LYS A 204 -16.56 2.32 -5.98
N PHE A 205 -15.29 2.61 -6.29
CA PHE A 205 -14.63 3.81 -5.80
C PHE A 205 -15.37 5.11 -6.14
N LYS A 206 -15.89 5.21 -7.36
CA LYS A 206 -16.64 6.41 -7.79
C LYS A 206 -17.95 6.55 -7.05
N GLU A 207 -18.70 5.46 -6.90
CA GLU A 207 -20.00 5.44 -6.21
C GLU A 207 -19.82 5.82 -4.74
N GLU A 208 -18.93 5.13 -4.03
CA GLU A 208 -18.64 5.39 -2.61
C GLU A 208 -18.08 6.81 -2.36
N PHE A 209 -17.32 7.36 -3.32
CA PHE A 209 -16.84 8.74 -3.25
C PHE A 209 -18.01 9.73 -3.33
N ILE A 210 -18.93 9.53 -4.27
CA ILE A 210 -20.12 10.38 -4.44
C ILE A 210 -21.00 10.30 -3.20
N ASP A 211 -21.31 9.10 -2.72
CA ASP A 211 -22.11 8.88 -1.51
C ASP A 211 -21.49 9.58 -0.29
N SER A 212 -20.16 9.53 -0.16
CA SER A 212 -19.44 10.21 0.92
C SER A 212 -19.54 11.74 0.82
N TYR A 213 -19.43 12.27 -0.40
CA TYR A 213 -19.60 13.69 -0.65
C TYR A 213 -21.02 14.15 -0.30
N GLU A 214 -22.03 13.42 -0.76
CA GLU A 214 -23.44 13.73 -0.47
C GLU A 214 -23.74 13.67 1.03
N ARG A 215 -23.24 12.65 1.72
CA ARG A 215 -23.37 12.51 3.18
C ARG A 215 -22.75 13.70 3.93
N ILE A 216 -21.55 14.13 3.54
CA ILE A 216 -20.87 15.28 4.18
C ILE A 216 -21.63 16.58 3.88
N ASN A 217 -22.05 16.76 2.63
CA ASN A 217 -22.79 17.94 2.22
C ASN A 217 -24.14 18.06 2.96
N GLY A 218 -24.78 16.94 3.29
CA GLY A 218 -26.01 16.90 4.08
C GLY A 218 -25.89 17.49 5.49
N PHE A 219 -24.68 17.55 6.06
CA PHE A 219 -24.48 18.23 7.35
C PHE A 219 -24.56 19.77 7.28
N PHE A 220 -24.54 20.33 6.09
CA PHE A 220 -24.59 21.79 5.86
C PHE A 220 -25.91 22.24 5.21
N SER A 221 -26.81 21.30 4.91
CA SER A 221 -28.10 21.54 4.31
C SER A 221 -29.16 21.58 5.44
N ASP A 222 -29.31 22.73 6.07
CA ASP A 222 -30.46 23.07 6.95
C ASP A 222 -31.58 23.74 6.16
#